data_ab9cae09ab3b7a3c05f97359b0dd873e
#
_entry.id   ab9cae09ab3b7a3c05f97359b0dd873e
#
_cell.length_a   1.000
_cell.length_b   1.000
_cell.length_c   1.000
_cell.angle_alpha   90.00
_cell.angle_beta   90.00
_cell.angle_gamma   90.00
#
_symmetry.space_group_name_H-M   'P 1'
#
loop_
_entity.id
_entity.type
_entity.pdbx_description
1 polymer ?
#
loop_
_entity_poly.entity_id
_entity_poly.type
_entity_poly.pdbx_seq_one_letter_code
_entity_poly.pdbx_strand_id
1 'polypeptide(L)'
;FGRGAMVKPFEDAVFAMKPGEISNVVDTDFGYHVIRLDAVRGGDKKPFDAVRAQIEDEVKKQLAQKRYAEAAEQFSNTVYEQSDSLQPVIDKLKLSPHRATVQRTPAPGTTGPLASAKLLEAVFSDDSVRNKRNTDAVEVGPNQLAAARIVDYRPAHTLPLAEVKERVREAVLAQQ
;
A
#
# COMPACT_ATOMS: atom_id res chain seq x y z
N PHE A 1 32.91 -14.53 8.85
CA PHE A 1 32.42 -13.19 9.04
C PHE A 1 32.62 -12.32 7.80
N GLY A 2 31.84 -11.25 7.66
CA GLY A 2 31.97 -10.25 6.60
C GLY A 2 32.63 -8.96 7.12
N ARG A 3 32.89 -8.01 6.21
CA ARG A 3 33.42 -6.69 6.58
C ARG A 3 32.45 -5.96 7.53
N GLY A 4 33.02 -5.26 8.54
CA GLY A 4 32.28 -4.54 9.57
C GLY A 4 31.87 -5.40 10.77
N ALA A 5 32.23 -6.67 10.82
CA ALA A 5 31.89 -7.57 11.91
C ALA A 5 32.99 -7.64 13.01
N MET A 6 34.21 -7.27 12.68
CA MET A 6 35.36 -7.31 13.58
C MET A 6 36.02 -5.95 13.69
N VAL A 7 36.90 -5.79 14.70
CA VAL A 7 37.69 -4.55 14.84
C VAL A 7 38.62 -4.37 13.66
N LYS A 8 38.82 -3.12 13.28
CA LYS A 8 39.48 -2.76 12.02
C LYS A 8 40.86 -3.39 11.81
N PRO A 9 41.79 -3.40 12.79
CA PRO A 9 43.11 -4.03 12.58
C PRO A 9 43.02 -5.52 12.30
N PHE A 10 42.10 -6.26 12.97
CA PHE A 10 41.85 -7.66 12.73
C PHE A 10 41.27 -7.91 11.32
N GLU A 11 40.29 -7.10 10.95
CA GLU A 11 39.61 -7.21 9.67
C GLU A 11 40.58 -6.90 8.52
N ASP A 12 41.34 -5.82 8.61
CA ASP A 12 42.32 -5.46 7.59
C ASP A 12 43.36 -6.56 7.37
N ALA A 13 43.85 -7.19 8.44
CA ALA A 13 44.76 -8.31 8.37
C ALA A 13 44.14 -9.51 7.65
N VAL A 14 42.94 -9.93 8.06
CA VAL A 14 42.25 -11.11 7.46
C VAL A 14 41.93 -10.89 5.98
N PHE A 15 41.45 -9.72 5.60
CA PHE A 15 41.09 -9.44 4.20
C PHE A 15 42.29 -9.20 3.27
N ALA A 16 43.51 -9.07 3.82
CA ALA A 16 44.76 -9.04 3.05
C ALA A 16 45.36 -10.45 2.84
N MET A 17 44.91 -11.47 3.60
CA MET A 17 45.49 -12.82 3.57
C MET A 17 44.89 -13.66 2.43
N LYS A 18 45.65 -14.68 2.03
CA LYS A 18 45.17 -15.78 1.15
C LYS A 18 44.75 -16.98 1.96
N PRO A 19 43.85 -17.82 1.45
CA PRO A 19 43.50 -19.09 2.09
C PRO A 19 44.72 -19.94 2.38
N GLY A 20 44.85 -20.45 3.61
CA GLY A 20 45.98 -21.22 4.12
C GLY A 20 47.08 -20.39 4.77
N GLU A 21 47.09 -19.09 4.65
CA GLU A 21 48.10 -18.21 5.28
C GLU A 21 47.85 -18.06 6.80
N ILE A 22 48.96 -17.85 7.52
CA ILE A 22 48.99 -17.42 8.92
C ILE A 22 49.50 -15.99 8.98
N SER A 23 48.80 -15.11 9.70
CA SER A 23 49.20 -13.72 9.84
C SER A 23 50.45 -13.55 10.71
N ASN A 24 51.10 -12.40 10.57
CA ASN A 24 51.91 -11.88 11.66
C ASN A 24 51.03 -11.58 12.89
N VAL A 25 51.68 -11.23 14.01
CA VAL A 25 50.95 -10.76 15.21
C VAL A 25 50.17 -9.52 14.86
N VAL A 26 48.86 -9.55 15.06
CA VAL A 26 47.94 -8.41 14.87
C VAL A 26 47.58 -7.86 16.23
N ASP A 27 47.91 -6.61 16.45
CA ASP A 27 47.56 -5.89 17.69
C ASP A 27 46.19 -5.24 17.56
N THR A 28 45.35 -5.44 18.57
CA THR A 28 44.01 -4.83 18.68
C THR A 28 43.73 -4.41 20.12
N ASP A 29 42.68 -3.66 20.35
CA ASP A 29 42.20 -3.29 21.69
C ASP A 29 41.86 -4.50 22.58
N PHE A 30 41.70 -5.68 21.99
CA PHE A 30 41.42 -6.96 22.68
C PHE A 30 42.66 -7.83 22.87
N GLY A 31 43.85 -7.34 22.49
CA GLY A 31 45.11 -8.02 22.63
C GLY A 31 45.75 -8.46 21.32
N TYR A 32 46.76 -9.32 21.44
CA TYR A 32 47.55 -9.83 20.28
C TYR A 32 46.91 -11.06 19.69
N HIS A 33 46.76 -11.07 18.36
CA HIS A 33 46.15 -12.20 17.62
C HIS A 33 47.13 -12.75 16.58
N VAL A 34 47.10 -14.06 16.43
CA VAL A 34 47.69 -14.77 15.28
C VAL A 34 46.55 -15.45 14.55
N ILE A 35 46.36 -15.14 13.29
CA ILE A 35 45.17 -15.48 12.52
C ILE A 35 45.58 -16.49 11.43
N ARG A 36 44.84 -17.58 11.28
CA ARG A 36 44.93 -18.45 10.12
C ARG A 36 43.67 -18.33 9.29
N LEU A 37 43.84 -18.02 8.01
CA LEU A 37 42.72 -17.96 7.09
C LEU A 37 42.51 -19.34 6.44
N ASP A 38 41.52 -20.10 6.93
CA ASP A 38 41.29 -21.45 6.42
C ASP A 38 40.59 -21.44 5.06
N ALA A 39 39.64 -20.58 4.86
CA ALA A 39 38.92 -20.46 3.59
C ALA A 39 38.26 -19.08 3.44
N VAL A 40 38.19 -18.61 2.21
CA VAL A 40 37.32 -17.46 1.84
C VAL A 40 36.04 -18.03 1.24
N ARG A 41 34.94 -17.86 1.96
CA ARG A 41 33.61 -18.15 1.44
C ARG A 41 33.01 -16.82 1.02
N GLY A 42 33.14 -16.46 -0.23
CA GLY A 42 32.43 -15.35 -0.84
C GLY A 42 31.25 -15.95 -1.61
N GLY A 43 30.09 -15.36 -1.51
CA GLY A 43 29.01 -15.74 -2.40
C GLY A 43 29.46 -15.60 -3.86
N ASP A 44 29.00 -16.48 -4.72
CA ASP A 44 29.22 -16.40 -6.16
C ASP A 44 28.84 -14.99 -6.61
N LYS A 45 29.83 -14.17 -6.92
CA LYS A 45 29.63 -12.84 -7.50
C LYS A 45 29.07 -13.06 -8.90
N LYS A 46 27.75 -13.10 -9.00
CA LYS A 46 27.12 -13.14 -10.30
C LYS A 46 27.53 -11.90 -11.09
N PRO A 47 27.91 -12.04 -12.38
CA PRO A 47 28.17 -10.90 -13.23
C PRO A 47 26.99 -9.94 -13.22
N PHE A 48 27.26 -8.63 -13.30
CA PHE A 48 26.19 -7.61 -13.29
C PHE A 48 25.12 -7.89 -14.35
N ASP A 49 25.53 -8.30 -15.54
CA ASP A 49 24.60 -8.60 -16.64
C ASP A 49 23.62 -9.73 -16.30
N ALA A 50 24.05 -10.71 -15.48
CA ALA A 50 23.21 -11.82 -15.05
C ALA A 50 22.17 -11.41 -13.99
N VAL A 51 22.39 -10.31 -13.25
CA VAL A 51 21.50 -9.82 -12.18
C VAL A 51 20.85 -8.49 -12.52
N ARG A 52 21.20 -7.87 -13.64
CA ARG A 52 20.74 -6.54 -14.04
C ARG A 52 19.21 -6.45 -14.06
N ALA A 53 18.55 -7.42 -14.70
CA ALA A 53 17.09 -7.42 -14.78
C ALA A 53 16.44 -7.52 -13.39
N GLN A 54 16.99 -8.36 -12.52
CA GLN A 54 16.48 -8.51 -11.15
C GLN A 54 16.66 -7.22 -10.33
N ILE A 55 17.82 -6.57 -10.44
CA ILE A 55 18.09 -5.30 -9.76
C ILE A 55 17.16 -4.20 -10.30
N GLU A 56 16.97 -4.15 -11.62
CA GLU A 56 16.09 -3.17 -12.26
C GLU A 56 14.65 -3.31 -11.79
N ASP A 57 14.14 -4.54 -11.69
CA ASP A 57 12.80 -4.81 -11.17
C ASP A 57 12.67 -4.43 -9.70
N GLU A 58 13.67 -4.72 -8.89
CA GLU A 58 13.68 -4.37 -7.47
C GLU A 58 13.69 -2.85 -7.28
N VAL A 59 14.55 -2.14 -8.01
CA VAL A 59 14.60 -0.67 -7.98
C VAL A 59 13.28 -0.06 -8.45
N LYS A 60 12.67 -0.60 -9.51
CA LYS A 60 11.34 -0.15 -9.98
C LYS A 60 10.27 -0.32 -8.91
N LYS A 61 10.26 -1.46 -8.21
CA LYS A 61 9.32 -1.70 -7.10
C LYS A 61 9.52 -0.71 -5.96
N GLN A 62 10.76 -0.49 -5.53
CA GLN A 62 11.08 0.47 -4.48
C GLN A 62 10.66 1.90 -4.85
N LEU A 63 10.95 2.32 -6.08
CA LEU A 63 10.54 3.63 -6.59
C LEU A 63 9.02 3.76 -6.69
N ALA A 64 8.33 2.70 -7.12
CA ALA A 64 6.87 2.69 -7.19
C ALA A 64 6.24 2.79 -5.79
N GLN A 65 6.76 2.06 -4.81
CA GLN A 65 6.30 2.14 -3.42
C GLN A 65 6.51 3.54 -2.83
N LYS A 66 7.68 4.15 -3.07
CA LYS A 66 7.96 5.51 -2.61
C LYS A 66 6.98 6.51 -3.23
N ARG A 67 6.79 6.47 -4.55
CA ARG A 67 5.84 7.34 -5.26
C ARG A 67 4.40 7.14 -4.80
N TYR A 68 4.01 5.90 -4.53
CA TYR A 68 2.69 5.61 -3.99
C TYR A 68 2.51 6.24 -2.61
N ALA A 69 3.48 6.08 -1.70
CA ALA A 69 3.41 6.67 -0.37
C ALA A 69 3.27 8.20 -0.42
N GLU A 70 4.07 8.88 -1.25
CA GLU A 70 3.99 10.32 -1.46
C GLU A 70 2.63 10.75 -2.03
N ALA A 71 2.11 10.01 -3.03
CA ALA A 71 0.81 10.29 -3.63
C ALA A 71 -0.35 10.01 -2.66
N ALA A 72 -0.25 8.96 -1.86
CA ALA A 72 -1.25 8.59 -0.84
C ALA A 72 -1.36 9.66 0.26
N GLU A 73 -0.21 10.17 0.71
CA GLU A 73 -0.17 11.29 1.67
C GLU A 73 -0.80 12.56 1.07
N GLN A 74 -0.41 12.93 -0.14
CA GLN A 74 -0.99 14.08 -0.83
C GLN A 74 -2.50 13.92 -1.06
N PHE A 75 -2.95 12.72 -1.43
CA PHE A 75 -4.35 12.40 -1.61
C PHE A 75 -5.13 12.61 -0.31
N SER A 76 -4.67 11.98 0.78
CA SER A 76 -5.34 12.05 2.08
C SER A 76 -5.40 13.48 2.61
N ASN A 77 -4.27 14.20 2.58
CA ASN A 77 -4.22 15.58 3.05
C ASN A 77 -5.12 16.51 2.22
N THR A 78 -5.07 16.41 0.87
CA THR A 78 -5.87 17.28 0.00
C THR A 78 -7.37 17.00 0.14
N VAL A 79 -7.78 15.73 0.27
CA VAL A 79 -9.20 15.36 0.47
C VAL A 79 -9.71 15.87 1.81
N TYR A 80 -8.91 15.82 2.86
CA TYR A 80 -9.24 16.30 4.19
C TYR A 80 -9.33 17.84 4.25
N GLU A 81 -8.30 18.53 3.75
CA GLU A 81 -8.24 20.00 3.75
C GLU A 81 -9.31 20.64 2.88
N GLN A 82 -9.64 20.03 1.74
CA GLN A 82 -10.63 20.50 0.77
C GLN A 82 -11.91 19.68 0.84
N SER A 83 -12.51 19.61 2.03
CA SER A 83 -13.61 18.68 2.34
C SER A 83 -14.91 18.91 1.56
N ASP A 84 -15.06 20.02 0.86
CA ASP A 84 -16.24 20.42 0.09
C ASP A 84 -16.11 20.17 -1.42
N SER A 85 -14.94 19.72 -1.89
CA SER A 85 -14.70 19.40 -3.30
C SER A 85 -13.62 18.35 -3.48
N LEU A 86 -13.81 17.42 -4.43
CA LEU A 86 -12.76 16.51 -4.89
C LEU A 86 -11.94 17.06 -6.07
N GLN A 87 -12.34 18.22 -6.62
CA GLN A 87 -11.66 18.78 -7.80
C GLN A 87 -10.18 19.06 -7.54
N PRO A 88 -9.77 19.64 -6.38
CA PRO A 88 -8.35 19.91 -6.13
C PRO A 88 -7.46 18.68 -6.13
N VAL A 89 -7.92 17.57 -5.56
CA VAL A 89 -7.15 16.32 -5.56
C VAL A 89 -7.13 15.66 -6.95
N ILE A 90 -8.22 15.76 -7.71
CA ILE A 90 -8.33 15.30 -9.09
C ILE A 90 -7.30 16.02 -9.97
N ASP A 91 -7.25 17.33 -9.90
CA ASP A 91 -6.33 18.15 -10.71
C ASP A 91 -4.88 17.94 -10.31
N LYS A 92 -4.59 17.87 -9.00
CA LYS A 92 -3.25 17.72 -8.46
C LYS A 92 -2.61 16.38 -8.79
N LEU A 93 -3.38 15.30 -8.68
CA LEU A 93 -2.92 13.94 -8.92
C LEU A 93 -3.33 13.37 -10.29
N LYS A 94 -3.98 14.19 -11.13
CA LYS A 94 -4.47 13.84 -12.49
C LYS A 94 -5.33 12.57 -12.45
N LEU A 95 -6.27 12.53 -11.51
CA LEU A 95 -7.17 11.39 -11.33
C LEU A 95 -8.34 11.46 -12.29
N SER A 96 -8.95 10.30 -12.56
CA SER A 96 -10.19 10.21 -13.34
C SER A 96 -11.37 9.95 -12.39
N PRO A 97 -12.26 10.93 -12.15
CA PRO A 97 -13.41 10.71 -11.29
C PRO A 97 -14.46 9.86 -11.99
N HIS A 98 -15.10 8.99 -11.21
CA HIS A 98 -16.21 8.17 -11.67
C HIS A 98 -17.48 8.50 -10.88
N ARG A 99 -18.63 8.49 -11.57
CA ARG A 99 -19.94 8.62 -10.94
C ARG A 99 -20.64 7.29 -10.94
N ALA A 100 -21.23 6.93 -9.82
CA ALA A 100 -22.01 5.70 -9.66
C ALA A 100 -23.17 5.92 -8.69
N THR A 101 -24.20 5.13 -8.85
CA THR A 101 -25.29 5.04 -7.85
C THR A 101 -24.98 3.85 -6.94
N VAL A 102 -24.93 4.11 -5.65
CA VAL A 102 -24.59 3.12 -4.65
C VAL A 102 -25.66 3.02 -3.56
N GLN A 103 -25.70 1.88 -2.89
CA GLN A 103 -26.50 1.65 -1.71
C GLN A 103 -25.58 1.45 -0.49
N ARG A 104 -26.15 1.39 0.72
CA ARG A 104 -25.37 1.18 1.96
C ARG A 104 -24.58 -0.11 1.98
N THR A 105 -25.05 -1.12 1.24
CA THR A 105 -24.36 -2.40 1.07
C THR A 105 -23.93 -2.56 -0.38
N PRO A 106 -22.76 -3.19 -0.63
CA PRO A 106 -22.32 -3.47 -1.99
C PRO A 106 -23.35 -4.32 -2.74
N ALA A 107 -23.66 -3.97 -3.97
CA ALA A 107 -24.51 -4.80 -4.80
C ALA A 107 -23.79 -6.11 -5.19
N PRO A 108 -24.51 -7.23 -5.36
CA PRO A 108 -23.91 -8.48 -5.83
C PRO A 108 -23.13 -8.28 -7.12
N GLY A 109 -21.89 -8.79 -7.17
CA GLY A 109 -21.02 -8.66 -8.35
C GLY A 109 -20.30 -7.33 -8.50
N THR A 110 -20.45 -6.40 -7.55
CA THR A 110 -19.67 -5.14 -7.56
C THR A 110 -18.18 -5.43 -7.34
N THR A 111 -17.33 -4.81 -8.15
CA THR A 111 -15.88 -4.91 -8.06
C THR A 111 -15.23 -3.53 -7.86
N GLY A 112 -13.96 -3.52 -7.46
CA GLY A 112 -13.21 -2.29 -7.26
C GLY A 112 -13.60 -1.53 -5.99
N PRO A 113 -13.34 -0.21 -5.93
CA PRO A 113 -13.53 0.60 -4.72
C PRO A 113 -14.95 0.55 -4.15
N LEU A 114 -15.97 0.43 -5.00
CA LEU A 114 -17.39 0.39 -4.59
C LEU A 114 -17.80 -0.95 -3.95
N ALA A 115 -16.96 -1.98 -4.01
CA ALA A 115 -17.15 -3.22 -3.27
C ALA A 115 -16.72 -3.10 -1.79
N SER A 116 -16.02 -2.03 -1.42
CA SER A 116 -15.56 -1.80 -0.05
C SER A 116 -16.70 -1.32 0.84
N ALA A 117 -17.07 -2.15 1.83
CA ALA A 117 -18.04 -1.77 2.84
C ALA A 117 -17.60 -0.52 3.63
N LYS A 118 -16.28 -0.38 3.90
CA LYS A 118 -15.72 0.79 4.59
C LYS A 118 -15.95 2.08 3.81
N LEU A 119 -15.77 2.05 2.48
CA LEU A 119 -16.02 3.23 1.66
C LEU A 119 -17.50 3.58 1.65
N LEU A 120 -18.39 2.59 1.52
CA LEU A 120 -19.83 2.84 1.54
C LEU A 120 -20.29 3.36 2.90
N GLU A 121 -19.77 2.83 4.00
CA GLU A 121 -20.04 3.33 5.34
C GLU A 121 -19.64 4.82 5.48
N ALA A 122 -18.45 5.18 5.02
CA ALA A 122 -17.99 6.56 4.99
C ALA A 122 -18.88 7.46 4.10
N VAL A 123 -19.28 6.98 2.92
CA VAL A 123 -20.20 7.70 2.01
C VAL A 123 -21.55 7.98 2.68
N PHE A 124 -22.10 7.02 3.41
CA PHE A 124 -23.40 7.17 4.06
C PHE A 124 -23.32 7.67 5.50
N SER A 125 -22.17 8.21 5.92
CA SER A 125 -22.02 8.91 7.20
C SER A 125 -22.86 10.19 7.23
N ASP A 126 -23.20 10.66 8.42
CA ASP A 126 -23.93 11.90 8.60
C ASP A 126 -23.20 13.10 8.01
N ASP A 127 -21.89 13.12 8.09
CA ASP A 127 -21.06 14.20 7.56
C ASP A 127 -21.10 14.26 6.03
N SER A 128 -21.03 13.12 5.36
CA SER A 128 -21.14 13.03 3.90
C SER A 128 -22.56 13.31 3.40
N VAL A 129 -23.59 12.78 4.10
CA VAL A 129 -25.00 12.89 3.67
C VAL A 129 -25.55 14.29 3.94
N ARG A 130 -25.38 14.82 5.17
CA ARG A 130 -25.99 16.10 5.59
C ARG A 130 -25.13 17.29 5.24
N ASN A 131 -23.83 17.22 5.52
CA ASN A 131 -22.91 18.34 5.28
C ASN A 131 -22.33 18.32 3.87
N LYS A 132 -22.60 17.27 3.10
CA LYS A 132 -22.06 17.08 1.74
C LYS A 132 -20.53 17.23 1.66
N ARG A 133 -19.85 16.73 2.70
CA ARG A 133 -18.40 16.68 2.72
C ARG A 133 -17.88 15.48 1.97
N ASN A 134 -16.64 15.56 1.52
CA ASN A 134 -15.93 14.39 1.05
C ASN A 134 -15.81 13.36 2.18
N THR A 135 -15.78 12.09 1.84
CA THR A 135 -15.29 11.10 2.80
C THR A 135 -13.79 11.32 3.01
N ASP A 136 -13.28 10.88 4.14
CA ASP A 136 -11.83 10.69 4.28
C ASP A 136 -11.30 9.72 3.24
N ALA A 137 -9.97 9.71 3.06
CA ALA A 137 -9.31 8.71 2.25
C ALA A 137 -9.43 7.33 2.91
N VAL A 138 -10.13 6.41 2.27
CA VAL A 138 -10.39 5.06 2.76
C VAL A 138 -9.53 4.06 1.98
N GLU A 139 -8.85 3.17 2.69
CA GLU A 139 -8.17 2.04 2.06
C GLU A 139 -9.19 1.00 1.59
N VAL A 140 -9.23 0.77 0.28
CA VAL A 140 -10.19 -0.12 -0.37
C VAL A 140 -9.55 -1.39 -0.93
N GLY A 141 -8.24 -1.49 -0.84
CA GLY A 141 -7.44 -2.64 -1.25
C GLY A 141 -5.95 -2.36 -1.09
N PRO A 142 -5.09 -3.36 -1.33
CA PRO A 142 -3.63 -3.19 -1.26
C PRO A 142 -3.16 -2.04 -2.17
N ASN A 143 -2.50 -1.05 -1.59
CA ASN A 143 -2.03 0.15 -2.30
C ASN A 143 -3.16 0.88 -3.07
N GLN A 144 -4.37 0.90 -2.52
CA GLN A 144 -5.52 1.58 -3.12
C GLN A 144 -6.24 2.42 -2.09
N LEU A 145 -6.28 3.72 -2.32
CA LEU A 145 -7.08 4.67 -1.57
C LEU A 145 -8.24 5.17 -2.43
N ALA A 146 -9.37 5.39 -1.81
CA ALA A 146 -10.51 6.00 -2.44
C ALA A 146 -11.13 7.05 -1.52
N ALA A 147 -11.67 8.09 -2.12
CA ALA A 147 -12.55 9.05 -1.46
C ALA A 147 -13.76 9.29 -2.34
N ALA A 148 -14.86 9.62 -1.73
CA ALA A 148 -16.11 9.83 -2.44
C ALA A 148 -16.82 11.09 -1.93
N ARG A 149 -17.72 11.61 -2.74
CA ARG A 149 -18.60 12.74 -2.42
C ARG A 149 -20.00 12.44 -2.92
N ILE A 150 -20.97 12.69 -2.09
CA ILE A 150 -22.38 12.58 -2.48
C ILE A 150 -22.77 13.80 -3.31
N VAL A 151 -23.25 13.55 -4.53
CA VAL A 151 -23.83 14.56 -5.42
C VAL A 151 -25.34 14.62 -5.22
N ASP A 152 -26.00 13.47 -5.14
CA ASP A 152 -27.43 13.34 -4.91
C ASP A 152 -27.70 12.24 -3.87
N TYR A 153 -28.62 12.49 -2.97
CA TYR A 153 -29.03 11.54 -1.92
C TYR A 153 -30.52 11.36 -1.93
N ARG A 154 -30.94 10.14 -2.08
CA ARG A 154 -32.35 9.72 -1.99
C ARG A 154 -32.55 8.92 -0.72
N PRO A 155 -33.26 9.46 0.28
CA PRO A 155 -33.55 8.73 1.49
C PRO A 155 -34.45 7.51 1.20
N ALA A 156 -34.28 6.47 2.00
CA ALA A 156 -35.21 5.35 1.95
C ALA A 156 -36.64 5.84 2.22
N HIS A 157 -37.57 5.45 1.38
CA HIS A 157 -38.99 5.73 1.53
C HIS A 157 -39.80 4.45 1.32
N THR A 158 -40.95 4.38 1.96
CA THR A 158 -41.88 3.28 1.74
C THR A 158 -42.53 3.46 0.38
N LEU A 159 -42.36 2.49 -0.49
CA LEU A 159 -43.03 2.50 -1.79
C LEU A 159 -44.55 2.31 -1.60
N PRO A 160 -45.39 3.00 -2.39
CA PRO A 160 -46.82 2.78 -2.39
C PRO A 160 -47.15 1.31 -2.71
N LEU A 161 -48.18 0.77 -2.06
CA LEU A 161 -48.60 -0.62 -2.30
C LEU A 161 -48.86 -0.92 -3.78
N ALA A 162 -49.35 0.04 -4.53
CA ALA A 162 -49.58 -0.09 -5.97
C ALA A 162 -48.32 -0.49 -6.78
N GLU A 163 -47.17 0.00 -6.35
CA GLU A 163 -45.87 -0.27 -7.02
C GLU A 163 -45.22 -1.59 -6.60
N VAL A 164 -45.56 -2.08 -5.42
CA VAL A 164 -44.94 -3.28 -4.84
C VAL A 164 -45.88 -4.45 -4.67
N LYS A 165 -47.14 -4.30 -5.09
CA LYS A 165 -48.21 -5.29 -4.88
C LYS A 165 -47.82 -6.70 -5.30
N GLU A 166 -47.24 -6.87 -6.49
CA GLU A 166 -46.86 -8.19 -7.00
C GLU A 166 -45.69 -8.77 -6.18
N ARG A 167 -44.69 -7.97 -5.81
CA ARG A 167 -43.56 -8.40 -4.98
C ARG A 167 -44.03 -8.84 -3.58
N VAL A 168 -44.97 -8.10 -2.99
CA VAL A 168 -45.56 -8.46 -1.69
C VAL A 168 -46.34 -9.76 -1.81
N ARG A 169 -47.11 -9.93 -2.87
CA ARG A 169 -47.87 -11.17 -3.13
C ARG A 169 -46.95 -12.39 -3.27
N GLU A 170 -45.87 -12.26 -4.05
CA GLU A 170 -44.85 -13.31 -4.21
C GLU A 170 -44.19 -13.65 -2.86
N ALA A 171 -43.80 -12.64 -2.08
CA ALA A 171 -43.19 -12.85 -0.77
C ALA A 171 -44.15 -13.57 0.21
N VAL A 172 -45.43 -13.23 0.22
CA VAL A 172 -46.43 -13.89 1.05
C VAL A 172 -46.68 -15.33 0.61
N LEU A 173 -46.75 -15.58 -0.71
CA LEU A 173 -46.90 -16.93 -1.24
C LEU A 173 -45.69 -17.84 -0.97
N ALA A 174 -44.48 -17.26 -0.89
CA ALA A 174 -43.26 -18.01 -0.55
C ALA A 174 -43.15 -18.37 0.95
N GLN A 175 -43.99 -17.78 1.82
CA GLN A 175 -44.03 -18.06 3.26
C GLN A 175 -45.12 -19.07 3.66
N GLN A 176 -45.96 -19.50 2.74
CA GLN A 176 -46.93 -20.56 2.90
C GLN A 176 -46.39 -21.91 2.43
#